data_e2dabc1613b6c6bcb6c3d76252d6a5db
#
_entry.id   e2dabc1613b6c6bcb6c3d76252d6a5db
#
_cell.length_a   1.000
_cell.length_b   1.000
_cell.length_c   1.000
_cell.angle_alpha   90.00
_cell.angle_beta   90.00
_cell.angle_gamma   90.00
#
_symmetry.space_group_name_H-M   'P 1'
#
loop_
_entity.id
_entity.type
_entity.pdbx_description
1 polymer ?
#
loop_
_entity_poly.entity_id
_entity_poly.type
_entity_poly.pdbx_seq_one_letter_code
_entity_poly.pdbx_strand_id
1 'polypeptide(L)'
;MVRIAIDAMGGDNAPKEIVQGVVLAAKEMPTVEFQLYGDEAKVNACLEESLPNIRVIHCSEKINSDDEPVKAIRSKKDASMVVAARAVKEGEADALFSCGNTGALLTAGLLVVGRIKGIDRPGLMPVLPVLGKENRQFIMMDVGANAECKPKNVHQFGILGSYYSKYVLGYENPTVGLLNNGAEEGKGNELAKEVYGLLKEDDSLNFVGNVEARDILTGAADVVVTDGFTGNAVLKTIEGTALAMMGLLKEGIKGQGIQGKLGALLLKNTFYGLKNTLDYSQFGGAVLFGLKGAVVKSHGSSKSDSVYHAMKQIDTIVSSGVINDLVTHFEQTAE
;
A
#
# COMPACT_ATOMS: atom_id res chain seq x y z
N MET A 1 -14.08 13.42 -11.84
CA MET A 1 -14.71 12.20 -11.30
C MET A 1 -13.60 11.17 -11.26
N VAL A 2 -13.29 10.64 -10.09
CA VAL A 2 -12.27 9.58 -9.92
C VAL A 2 -12.85 8.24 -10.39
N ARG A 3 -12.08 7.45 -11.16
CA ARG A 3 -12.47 6.14 -11.70
C ARG A 3 -11.46 5.10 -11.21
N ILE A 4 -11.95 4.09 -10.51
CA ILE A 4 -11.11 3.06 -9.90
C ILE A 4 -11.35 1.72 -10.60
N ALA A 5 -10.33 1.18 -11.26
CA ALA A 5 -10.33 -0.16 -11.84
C ALA A 5 -10.00 -1.20 -10.76
N ILE A 6 -10.90 -2.14 -10.52
CA ILE A 6 -10.84 -3.09 -9.41
C ILE A 6 -10.79 -4.52 -9.96
N ASP A 7 -9.71 -5.23 -9.68
CA ASP A 7 -9.60 -6.67 -9.91
C ASP A 7 -10.52 -7.41 -8.94
N ALA A 8 -11.77 -7.67 -9.37
CA ALA A 8 -12.78 -8.31 -8.55
C ALA A 8 -12.52 -9.80 -8.27
N MET A 9 -11.58 -10.42 -9.01
CA MET A 9 -11.28 -11.86 -8.91
C MET A 9 -9.98 -12.14 -8.15
N GLY A 10 -9.25 -11.11 -7.71
CA GLY A 10 -8.00 -11.24 -6.99
C GLY A 10 -8.19 -11.38 -5.48
N GLY A 11 -7.49 -12.35 -4.87
CA GLY A 11 -7.51 -12.61 -3.43
C GLY A 11 -8.30 -13.84 -3.02
N ASP A 12 -8.11 -14.25 -1.76
CA ASP A 12 -8.64 -15.51 -1.20
C ASP A 12 -10.17 -15.47 -1.03
N ASN A 13 -10.71 -14.28 -0.81
CA ASN A 13 -12.12 -14.02 -0.53
C ASN A 13 -12.88 -13.41 -1.72
N ALA A 14 -12.23 -13.37 -2.91
CA ALA A 14 -12.82 -12.83 -4.13
C ALA A 14 -13.90 -13.79 -4.73
N PRO A 15 -14.93 -13.26 -5.37
CA PRO A 15 -15.24 -11.83 -5.54
C PRO A 15 -15.99 -11.21 -4.35
N LYS A 16 -16.54 -12.01 -3.43
CA LYS A 16 -17.53 -11.60 -2.43
C LYS A 16 -17.08 -10.40 -1.61
N GLU A 17 -15.95 -10.53 -0.90
CA GLU A 17 -15.45 -9.49 -0.01
C GLU A 17 -15.01 -8.23 -0.79
N ILE A 18 -14.51 -8.40 -2.03
CA ILE A 18 -14.14 -7.29 -2.90
C ILE A 18 -15.38 -6.48 -3.27
N VAL A 19 -16.42 -7.15 -3.77
CA VAL A 19 -17.68 -6.52 -4.17
C VAL A 19 -18.35 -5.84 -2.98
N GLN A 20 -18.44 -6.50 -1.83
CA GLN A 20 -19.04 -5.93 -0.62
C GLN A 20 -18.31 -4.67 -0.15
N GLY A 21 -16.97 -4.67 -0.14
CA GLY A 21 -16.19 -3.49 0.22
C GLY A 21 -16.37 -2.33 -0.75
N VAL A 22 -16.47 -2.63 -2.04
CA VAL A 22 -16.78 -1.63 -3.07
C VAL A 22 -18.19 -1.07 -2.91
N VAL A 23 -19.19 -1.89 -2.58
CA VAL A 23 -20.55 -1.42 -2.31
C VAL A 23 -20.59 -0.47 -1.12
N LEU A 24 -19.85 -0.78 -0.03
CA LEU A 24 -19.71 0.14 1.11
C LEU A 24 -19.11 1.49 0.68
N ALA A 25 -18.04 1.45 -0.11
CA ALA A 25 -17.40 2.65 -0.63
C ALA A 25 -18.31 3.45 -1.58
N ALA A 26 -19.00 2.78 -2.48
CA ALA A 26 -19.88 3.42 -3.47
C ALA A 26 -21.05 4.19 -2.85
N LYS A 27 -21.57 3.74 -1.71
CA LYS A 27 -22.61 4.44 -0.95
C LYS A 27 -22.14 5.75 -0.35
N GLU A 28 -20.88 5.79 0.13
CA GLU A 28 -20.30 6.99 0.77
C GLU A 28 -19.66 7.94 -0.23
N MET A 29 -19.22 7.43 -1.39
CA MET A 29 -18.48 8.20 -2.40
C MET A 29 -19.24 8.24 -3.74
N PRO A 30 -20.39 8.92 -3.83
CA PRO A 30 -21.25 8.93 -5.04
C PRO A 30 -20.60 9.60 -6.26
N THR A 31 -19.52 10.37 -6.04
CA THR A 31 -18.76 11.03 -7.10
C THR A 31 -17.60 10.19 -7.65
N VAL A 32 -17.39 8.99 -7.12
CA VAL A 32 -16.36 8.04 -7.58
C VAL A 32 -17.02 6.94 -8.39
N GLU A 33 -16.47 6.60 -9.55
CA GLU A 33 -16.88 5.45 -10.36
C GLU A 33 -16.01 4.23 -10.00
N PHE A 34 -16.68 3.13 -9.67
CA PHE A 34 -16.05 1.85 -9.34
C PHE A 34 -16.26 0.86 -10.49
N GLN A 35 -15.19 0.45 -11.14
CA GLN A 35 -15.17 -0.47 -12.27
C GLN A 35 -14.73 -1.85 -11.81
N LEU A 36 -15.64 -2.79 -11.65
CA LEU A 36 -15.39 -4.17 -11.22
C LEU A 36 -15.06 -5.05 -12.43
N TYR A 37 -13.81 -5.45 -12.56
CA TYR A 37 -13.32 -6.34 -13.61
C TYR A 37 -13.33 -7.79 -13.14
N GLY A 38 -14.06 -8.67 -13.82
CA GLY A 38 -14.15 -10.09 -13.44
C GLY A 38 -15.23 -10.87 -14.17
N ASP A 39 -15.44 -12.11 -13.73
CA ASP A 39 -16.54 -12.95 -14.18
C ASP A 39 -17.90 -12.26 -13.83
N GLU A 40 -18.56 -11.72 -14.82
CA GLU A 40 -19.76 -10.90 -14.66
C GLU A 40 -20.86 -11.62 -13.86
N ALA A 41 -21.06 -12.92 -14.10
CA ALA A 41 -22.08 -13.70 -13.39
C ALA A 41 -21.75 -13.83 -11.90
N LYS A 42 -20.46 -14.06 -11.55
CA LYS A 42 -20.01 -14.19 -10.17
C LYS A 42 -20.01 -12.84 -9.43
N VAL A 43 -19.61 -11.77 -10.12
CA VAL A 43 -19.61 -10.42 -9.56
C VAL A 43 -21.05 -9.97 -9.29
N ASN A 44 -21.96 -10.12 -10.28
CA ASN A 44 -23.38 -9.75 -10.13
C ASN A 44 -24.09 -10.57 -9.04
N ALA A 45 -23.72 -11.83 -8.85
CA ALA A 45 -24.25 -12.65 -7.75
C ALA A 45 -23.87 -12.15 -6.34
N CYS A 46 -22.83 -11.29 -6.23
CA CYS A 46 -22.39 -10.67 -4.98
C CYS A 46 -22.92 -9.23 -4.82
N LEU A 47 -23.49 -8.63 -5.86
CA LEU A 47 -24.13 -7.31 -5.82
C LEU A 47 -25.56 -7.47 -5.30
N GLU A 48 -25.80 -7.08 -4.04
CA GLU A 48 -27.12 -7.13 -3.41
C GLU A 48 -28.04 -6.00 -3.91
N GLU A 49 -27.46 -4.94 -4.46
CA GLU A 49 -28.17 -3.77 -4.98
C GLU A 49 -27.43 -3.15 -6.17
N SER A 50 -28.18 -2.48 -7.05
CA SER A 50 -27.62 -1.73 -8.18
C SER A 50 -27.33 -0.29 -7.74
N LEU A 51 -26.06 0.10 -7.78
CA LEU A 51 -25.62 1.48 -7.50
C LEU A 51 -25.15 2.14 -8.80
N PRO A 52 -25.54 3.40 -9.06
CA PRO A 52 -25.30 4.07 -10.34
C PRO A 52 -23.82 4.31 -10.64
N ASN A 53 -22.97 4.29 -9.62
CA ASN A 53 -21.54 4.49 -9.70
C ASN A 53 -20.72 3.19 -9.64
N ILE A 54 -21.36 2.03 -9.77
CA ILE A 54 -20.70 0.73 -9.94
C ILE A 54 -20.95 0.22 -11.36
N ARG A 55 -19.88 -0.13 -12.06
CA ARG A 55 -19.90 -0.76 -13.38
C ARG A 55 -19.19 -2.10 -13.36
N VAL A 56 -19.80 -3.15 -13.86
CA VAL A 56 -19.18 -4.47 -14.03
C VAL A 56 -18.67 -4.61 -15.46
N ILE A 57 -17.40 -5.04 -15.59
CA ILE A 57 -16.75 -5.31 -16.86
C ILE A 57 -16.33 -6.78 -16.89
N HIS A 58 -16.88 -7.52 -17.85
CA HIS A 58 -16.62 -8.95 -17.95
C HIS A 58 -15.15 -9.24 -18.30
N CYS A 59 -14.60 -10.23 -17.58
CA CYS A 59 -13.29 -10.83 -17.85
C CYS A 59 -13.42 -12.36 -17.69
N SER A 60 -12.95 -13.11 -18.67
CA SER A 60 -13.08 -14.57 -18.71
C SER A 60 -11.98 -15.30 -17.91
N GLU A 61 -10.88 -14.62 -17.57
CA GLU A 61 -9.71 -15.19 -16.90
C GLU A 61 -9.42 -14.48 -15.58
N LYS A 62 -8.64 -15.17 -14.72
CA LYS A 62 -8.03 -14.59 -13.52
C LYS A 62 -6.58 -15.03 -13.38
N ILE A 63 -5.80 -14.26 -12.62
CA ILE A 63 -4.46 -14.64 -12.17
C ILE A 63 -4.58 -15.32 -10.80
N ASN A 64 -4.06 -16.54 -10.69
CA ASN A 64 -4.03 -17.29 -9.44
C ASN A 64 -2.80 -16.92 -8.59
N SER A 65 -2.84 -17.29 -7.31
CA SER A 65 -1.75 -17.00 -6.36
C SER A 65 -0.43 -17.69 -6.71
N ASP A 66 -0.49 -18.86 -7.35
CA ASP A 66 0.63 -19.70 -7.78
C ASP A 66 1.10 -19.45 -9.22
N ASP A 67 0.43 -18.56 -9.95
CA ASP A 67 0.86 -18.19 -11.30
C ASP A 67 2.21 -17.45 -11.26
N GLU A 68 3.10 -17.77 -12.21
CA GLU A 68 4.34 -17.04 -12.41
C GLU A 68 4.00 -15.63 -12.93
N PRO A 69 4.42 -14.55 -12.21
CA PRO A 69 3.94 -13.18 -12.44
C PRO A 69 4.10 -12.68 -13.87
N VAL A 70 5.32 -12.73 -14.43
CA VAL A 70 5.62 -12.16 -15.76
C VAL A 70 4.91 -12.95 -16.85
N LYS A 71 4.90 -14.28 -16.74
CA LYS A 71 4.23 -15.16 -17.69
C LYS A 71 2.71 -14.94 -17.65
N ALA A 72 2.11 -14.83 -16.45
CA ALA A 72 0.69 -14.60 -16.31
C ALA A 72 0.24 -13.28 -16.97
N ILE A 73 0.95 -12.16 -16.70
CA ILE A 73 0.64 -10.87 -17.31
C ILE A 73 0.79 -10.89 -18.84
N ARG A 74 1.74 -11.66 -19.36
CA ARG A 74 1.96 -11.75 -20.81
C ARG A 74 0.98 -12.67 -21.53
N SER A 75 0.54 -13.76 -20.90
CA SER A 75 -0.29 -14.80 -21.54
C SER A 75 -1.79 -14.63 -21.26
N LYS A 76 -2.20 -14.29 -20.04
CA LYS A 76 -3.61 -14.15 -19.65
C LYS A 76 -4.14 -12.74 -19.94
N LYS A 77 -4.36 -12.46 -21.24
CA LYS A 77 -4.72 -11.10 -21.70
C LYS A 77 -6.10 -10.63 -21.26
N ASP A 78 -6.99 -11.56 -20.97
CA ASP A 78 -8.36 -11.31 -20.49
C ASP A 78 -8.51 -11.54 -18.97
N ALA A 79 -7.39 -11.63 -18.24
CA ALA A 79 -7.45 -11.70 -16.79
C ALA A 79 -7.86 -10.34 -16.20
N SER A 80 -8.75 -10.37 -15.20
CA SER A 80 -9.33 -9.20 -14.53
C SER A 80 -8.28 -8.15 -14.13
N MET A 81 -7.15 -8.57 -13.54
CA MET A 81 -6.03 -7.69 -13.19
C MET A 81 -5.39 -7.03 -14.43
N VAL A 82 -5.25 -7.78 -15.53
CA VAL A 82 -4.59 -7.28 -16.76
C VAL A 82 -5.48 -6.29 -17.49
N VAL A 83 -6.77 -6.60 -17.59
CA VAL A 83 -7.77 -5.71 -18.22
C VAL A 83 -7.91 -4.42 -17.40
N ALA A 84 -8.01 -4.52 -16.07
CA ALA A 84 -8.04 -3.37 -15.17
C ALA A 84 -6.77 -2.49 -15.28
N ALA A 85 -5.58 -3.11 -15.35
CA ALA A 85 -4.33 -2.36 -15.57
C ALA A 85 -4.29 -1.65 -16.93
N ARG A 86 -4.88 -2.26 -17.96
CA ARG A 86 -4.99 -1.66 -19.30
C ARG A 86 -5.91 -0.45 -19.29
N ALA A 87 -7.04 -0.52 -18.57
CA ALA A 87 -7.95 0.61 -18.42
C ALA A 87 -7.24 1.83 -17.80
N VAL A 88 -6.35 1.62 -16.82
CA VAL A 88 -5.53 2.71 -16.26
C VAL A 88 -4.55 3.26 -17.30
N LYS A 89 -3.88 2.39 -18.06
CA LYS A 89 -2.95 2.81 -19.13
C LYS A 89 -3.64 3.65 -20.20
N GLU A 90 -4.86 3.29 -20.57
CA GLU A 90 -5.63 3.91 -21.66
C GLU A 90 -6.40 5.16 -21.17
N GLY A 91 -6.31 5.48 -19.88
CA GLY A 91 -6.98 6.63 -19.29
C GLY A 91 -8.50 6.42 -19.10
N GLU A 92 -8.96 5.18 -19.12
CA GLU A 92 -10.35 4.80 -18.82
C GLU A 92 -10.59 4.69 -17.30
N ALA A 93 -9.51 4.50 -16.52
CA ALA A 93 -9.48 4.55 -15.08
C ALA A 93 -8.25 5.32 -14.57
N ASP A 94 -8.31 5.84 -13.34
CA ASP A 94 -7.27 6.66 -12.74
C ASP A 94 -6.40 5.84 -11.77
N ALA A 95 -6.91 4.70 -11.31
CA ALA A 95 -6.22 3.80 -10.37
C ALA A 95 -6.57 2.34 -10.59
N LEU A 96 -5.64 1.45 -10.18
CA LEU A 96 -5.80 -0.01 -10.15
C LEU A 96 -5.76 -0.51 -8.71
N PHE A 97 -6.73 -1.34 -8.34
CA PHE A 97 -6.76 -2.05 -7.06
C PHE A 97 -6.82 -3.57 -7.24
N SER A 98 -6.03 -4.31 -6.45
CA SER A 98 -6.13 -5.77 -6.40
C SER A 98 -5.71 -6.34 -5.04
N CYS A 99 -6.40 -7.40 -4.61
CA CYS A 99 -5.98 -8.29 -3.51
C CYS A 99 -5.27 -9.55 -4.01
N GLY A 100 -5.04 -9.68 -5.32
CA GLY A 100 -4.46 -10.86 -5.97
C GLY A 100 -2.96 -11.03 -5.77
N ASN A 101 -2.34 -11.83 -6.65
CA ASN A 101 -0.90 -12.13 -6.65
C ASN A 101 -0.06 -10.84 -6.69
N THR A 102 0.75 -10.63 -5.65
CA THR A 102 1.55 -9.40 -5.49
C THR A 102 2.56 -9.22 -6.63
N GLY A 103 3.29 -10.28 -6.99
CA GLY A 103 4.26 -10.21 -8.10
C GLY A 103 3.59 -9.90 -9.44
N ALA A 104 2.39 -10.44 -9.68
CA ALA A 104 1.62 -10.14 -10.88
C ALA A 104 1.16 -8.67 -10.90
N LEU A 105 0.68 -8.14 -9.77
CA LEU A 105 0.27 -6.73 -9.68
C LEU A 105 1.45 -5.78 -9.87
N LEU A 106 2.61 -6.06 -9.26
CA LEU A 106 3.84 -5.31 -9.48
C LEU A 106 4.26 -5.34 -10.96
N THR A 107 4.15 -6.52 -11.59
CA THR A 107 4.45 -6.70 -13.01
C THR A 107 3.45 -5.95 -13.90
N ALA A 108 2.14 -5.99 -13.59
CA ALA A 108 1.11 -5.24 -14.30
C ALA A 108 1.35 -3.71 -14.18
N GLY A 109 1.67 -3.24 -12.98
CA GLY A 109 2.04 -1.84 -12.75
C GLY A 109 3.23 -1.41 -13.61
N LEU A 110 4.30 -2.21 -13.63
CA LEU A 110 5.52 -1.90 -14.39
C LEU A 110 5.34 -2.00 -15.91
N LEU A 111 4.74 -3.09 -16.40
CA LEU A 111 4.71 -3.42 -17.83
C LEU A 111 3.47 -2.89 -18.55
N VAL A 112 2.36 -2.68 -17.83
CA VAL A 112 1.09 -2.23 -18.44
C VAL A 112 0.83 -0.78 -18.11
N VAL A 113 0.70 -0.40 -16.81
CA VAL A 113 0.47 1.00 -16.41
C VAL A 113 1.66 1.88 -16.78
N GLY A 114 2.87 1.44 -16.47
CA GLY A 114 4.11 2.12 -16.81
C GLY A 114 4.61 3.10 -15.75
N ARG A 115 5.92 3.30 -15.72
CA ARG A 115 6.61 4.21 -14.78
C ARG A 115 6.51 5.67 -15.21
N ILE A 116 6.53 6.58 -14.26
CA ILE A 116 6.81 8.00 -14.50
C ILE A 116 8.22 8.11 -15.13
N LYS A 117 8.35 8.96 -16.14
CA LYS A 117 9.65 9.20 -16.80
C LYS A 117 10.63 9.83 -15.79
N GLY A 118 11.85 9.34 -15.71
CA GLY A 118 12.85 9.77 -14.72
C GLY A 118 12.92 8.90 -13.48
N ILE A 119 11.85 8.15 -13.14
CA ILE A 119 11.86 7.19 -12.03
C ILE A 119 12.44 5.86 -12.51
N ASP A 120 13.51 5.40 -11.86
CA ASP A 120 14.18 4.15 -12.18
C ASP A 120 13.34 2.93 -11.78
N ARG A 121 12.85 2.93 -10.53
CA ARG A 121 12.06 1.86 -9.93
C ARG A 121 10.91 2.44 -9.11
N PRO A 122 9.67 1.98 -9.30
CA PRO A 122 8.62 2.25 -8.33
C PRO A 122 8.89 1.44 -7.07
N GLY A 123 8.45 1.93 -5.93
CA GLY A 123 8.55 1.21 -4.65
C GLY A 123 7.18 0.86 -4.09
N LEU A 124 7.10 -0.23 -3.34
CA LEU A 124 5.90 -0.62 -2.60
C LEU A 124 5.89 0.07 -1.23
N MET A 125 4.83 0.78 -0.93
CA MET A 125 4.76 1.70 0.20
C MET A 125 3.46 1.52 0.99
N PRO A 126 3.48 0.86 2.16
CA PRO A 126 2.37 0.90 3.13
C PRO A 126 2.38 2.19 3.92
N VAL A 127 1.20 2.58 4.40
CA VAL A 127 1.01 3.58 5.45
C VAL A 127 0.91 2.85 6.78
N LEU A 128 1.70 3.27 7.76
CA LEU A 128 1.82 2.64 9.07
C LEU A 128 1.49 3.63 10.19
N PRO A 129 0.87 3.18 11.30
CA PRO A 129 0.59 4.04 12.43
C PRO A 129 1.85 4.37 13.24
N VAL A 130 1.90 5.58 13.80
CA VAL A 130 2.85 5.93 14.86
C VAL A 130 2.23 5.54 16.20
N LEU A 131 2.84 4.59 16.91
CA LEU A 131 2.31 4.11 18.16
C LEU A 131 2.36 5.20 19.24
N GLY A 132 1.25 5.33 20.00
CA GLY A 132 1.13 6.34 21.05
C GLY A 132 0.83 7.76 20.57
N LYS A 133 0.67 7.99 19.27
CA LYS A 133 0.25 9.27 18.69
C LYS A 133 -1.02 9.08 17.87
N GLU A 134 -2.13 9.62 18.37
CA GLU A 134 -3.42 9.51 17.68
C GLU A 134 -3.36 10.19 16.29
N ASN A 135 -3.90 9.52 15.27
CA ASN A 135 -3.96 9.99 13.88
C ASN A 135 -2.61 10.33 13.22
N ARG A 136 -1.48 9.98 13.85
CA ARG A 136 -0.17 10.14 13.22
C ARG A 136 0.23 8.87 12.49
N GLN A 137 0.69 9.02 11.26
CA GLN A 137 1.09 7.96 10.36
C GLN A 137 2.49 8.25 9.81
N PHE A 138 3.16 7.22 9.36
CA PHE A 138 4.39 7.32 8.58
C PHE A 138 4.33 6.32 7.43
N ILE A 139 5.19 6.49 6.45
CA ILE A 139 5.33 5.56 5.35
C ILE A 139 6.69 4.90 5.37
N MET A 140 6.76 3.66 4.91
CA MET A 140 8.02 2.93 4.69
C MET A 140 8.12 2.53 3.22
N MET A 141 9.25 2.81 2.58
CA MET A 141 9.48 2.55 1.16
C MET A 141 10.95 2.20 0.91
N ASP A 142 11.28 1.09 0.30
CA ASP A 142 10.49 0.06 -0.35
C ASP A 142 10.25 -1.14 0.59
N VAL A 143 9.09 -1.79 0.49
CA VAL A 143 8.78 -2.98 1.32
C VAL A 143 8.56 -4.24 0.48
N GLY A 144 9.22 -4.35 -0.68
CA GLY A 144 9.23 -5.61 -1.41
C GLY A 144 8.96 -5.54 -2.91
N ALA A 145 8.96 -4.35 -3.53
CA ALA A 145 8.94 -4.24 -4.98
C ALA A 145 10.31 -4.53 -5.62
N ASN A 146 11.40 -4.18 -4.92
CA ASN A 146 12.77 -4.31 -5.43
C ASN A 146 13.67 -4.93 -4.37
N ALA A 147 14.01 -6.21 -4.52
CA ALA A 147 14.89 -6.90 -3.58
C ALA A 147 16.30 -6.31 -3.54
N GLU A 148 16.80 -5.87 -4.70
CA GLU A 148 18.07 -5.19 -4.85
C GLU A 148 17.85 -3.79 -5.39
N CYS A 149 18.44 -2.79 -4.73
CA CYS A 149 18.35 -1.39 -5.09
C CYS A 149 19.74 -0.80 -5.38
N LYS A 150 19.77 0.15 -6.31
CA LYS A 150 20.89 1.08 -6.47
C LYS A 150 20.68 2.27 -5.52
N PRO A 151 21.74 3.00 -5.11
CA PRO A 151 21.62 4.19 -4.27
C PRO A 151 20.58 5.18 -4.79
N LYS A 152 20.57 5.46 -6.10
CA LYS A 152 19.58 6.31 -6.77
C LYS A 152 18.14 5.85 -6.56
N ASN A 153 17.88 4.55 -6.48
CA ASN A 153 16.52 4.06 -6.28
C ASN A 153 16.00 4.46 -4.89
N VAL A 154 16.82 4.23 -3.85
CA VAL A 154 16.44 4.55 -2.47
C VAL A 154 16.34 6.06 -2.27
N HIS A 155 17.22 6.85 -2.90
CA HIS A 155 17.11 8.31 -2.92
C HIS A 155 15.77 8.75 -3.55
N GLN A 156 15.40 8.19 -4.71
CA GLN A 156 14.10 8.47 -5.34
C GLN A 156 12.91 8.06 -4.46
N PHE A 157 13.03 7.00 -3.65
CA PHE A 157 12.00 6.64 -2.66
C PHE A 157 11.81 7.74 -1.61
N GLY A 158 12.86 8.46 -1.23
CA GLY A 158 12.77 9.64 -0.37
C GLY A 158 11.92 10.74 -0.99
N ILE A 159 12.15 11.06 -2.26
CA ILE A 159 11.37 12.06 -3.01
C ILE A 159 9.91 11.61 -3.12
N LEU A 160 9.67 10.38 -3.59
CA LEU A 160 8.32 9.81 -3.73
C LEU A 160 7.56 9.83 -2.40
N GLY A 161 8.21 9.39 -1.33
CA GLY A 161 7.62 9.37 0.01
C GLY A 161 7.29 10.75 0.54
N SER A 162 8.16 11.74 0.32
CA SER A 162 7.92 13.13 0.71
C SER A 162 6.71 13.70 -0.01
N TYR A 163 6.56 13.46 -1.31
CA TYR A 163 5.38 13.88 -2.06
C TYR A 163 4.10 13.23 -1.52
N TYR A 164 4.11 11.92 -1.28
CA TYR A 164 2.95 11.24 -0.70
C TYR A 164 2.60 11.79 0.68
N SER A 165 3.58 11.94 1.56
CA SER A 165 3.36 12.47 2.91
C SER A 165 2.84 13.90 2.90
N LYS A 166 3.30 14.73 1.96
CA LYS A 166 2.84 16.11 1.81
C LYS A 166 1.41 16.19 1.25
N TYR A 167 1.15 15.54 0.12
CA TYR A 167 -0.10 15.73 -0.63
C TYR A 167 -1.23 14.80 -0.18
N VAL A 168 -0.91 13.63 0.34
CA VAL A 168 -1.91 12.63 0.76
C VAL A 168 -2.10 12.61 2.27
N LEU A 169 -1.00 12.67 3.06
CA LEU A 169 -1.08 12.68 4.53
C LEU A 169 -1.17 14.10 5.12
N GLY A 170 -0.94 15.16 4.32
CA GLY A 170 -1.08 16.56 4.73
C GLY A 170 0.07 17.10 5.59
N TYR A 171 1.28 16.54 5.50
CA TYR A 171 2.45 17.02 6.23
C TYR A 171 3.16 18.14 5.45
N GLU A 172 3.28 19.33 6.02
CA GLU A 172 3.86 20.48 5.31
C GLU A 172 5.32 20.26 4.91
N ASN A 173 6.14 19.71 5.82
CA ASN A 173 7.56 19.44 5.62
C ASN A 173 7.93 18.05 6.17
N PRO A 174 7.55 16.95 5.46
CA PRO A 174 7.75 15.62 5.97
C PRO A 174 9.22 15.27 6.13
N THR A 175 9.56 14.68 7.27
CA THR A 175 10.91 14.20 7.57
C THR A 175 11.20 12.90 6.85
N VAL A 176 12.42 12.75 6.29
CA VAL A 176 12.91 11.54 5.63
C VAL A 176 14.03 10.93 6.44
N GLY A 177 13.92 9.66 6.81
CA GLY A 177 14.95 8.89 7.50
C GLY A 177 15.38 7.67 6.70
N LEU A 178 16.68 7.34 6.75
CA LEU A 178 17.23 6.13 6.14
C LEU A 178 17.24 4.99 7.17
N LEU A 179 16.54 3.90 6.89
CA LEU A 179 16.56 2.71 7.74
C LEU A 179 17.97 2.13 7.81
N ASN A 180 18.52 1.99 9.02
CA ASN A 180 19.89 1.56 9.21
C ASN A 180 20.05 0.77 10.53
N ASN A 181 21.25 0.21 10.75
CA ASN A 181 21.62 -0.56 11.95
C ASN A 181 22.23 0.30 13.08
N GLY A 182 22.24 1.62 12.93
CA GLY A 182 22.73 2.59 13.92
C GLY A 182 22.45 4.01 13.44
N ALA A 183 22.36 4.96 14.36
CA ALA A 183 21.99 6.35 14.09
C ALA A 183 23.12 7.21 13.49
N GLU A 184 24.39 6.79 13.68
CA GLU A 184 25.56 7.58 13.25
C GLU A 184 25.73 7.55 11.72
N GLU A 185 26.18 8.63 11.12
CA GLU A 185 26.36 8.83 9.67
C GLU A 185 27.13 7.70 8.98
N GLY A 186 28.20 7.21 9.61
CA GLY A 186 29.07 6.18 9.02
C GLY A 186 28.55 4.74 9.12
N LYS A 187 27.37 4.51 9.68
CA LYS A 187 26.80 3.16 9.85
C LYS A 187 26.21 2.60 8.55
N GLY A 188 25.99 1.29 8.56
CA GLY A 188 25.36 0.55 7.48
C GLY A 188 26.35 -0.09 6.50
N ASN A 189 25.76 -0.77 5.51
CA ASN A 189 26.49 -1.36 4.38
C ASN A 189 26.87 -0.28 3.34
N GLU A 190 27.50 -0.68 2.24
CA GLU A 190 27.93 0.25 1.18
C GLU A 190 26.73 0.99 0.59
N LEU A 191 25.62 0.30 0.28
CA LEU A 191 24.40 0.92 -0.21
C LEU A 191 23.90 2.03 0.73
N ALA A 192 23.80 1.74 2.03
CA ALA A 192 23.30 2.70 3.01
C ALA A 192 24.18 3.96 3.11
N LYS A 193 25.51 3.80 3.04
CA LYS A 193 26.45 4.94 3.08
C LYS A 193 26.34 5.83 1.84
N GLU A 194 26.22 5.24 0.66
CA GLU A 194 26.00 6.00 -0.58
C GLU A 194 24.64 6.71 -0.59
N VAL A 195 23.58 6.01 -0.15
CA VAL A 195 22.24 6.59 -0.02
C VAL A 195 22.21 7.74 0.97
N TYR A 196 22.91 7.60 2.10
CA TYR A 196 23.02 8.67 3.11
C TYR A 196 23.58 9.95 2.50
N GLY A 197 24.66 9.85 1.71
CA GLY A 197 25.24 10.98 1.00
C GLY A 197 24.24 11.66 0.06
N LEU A 198 23.55 10.88 -0.79
CA LEU A 198 22.56 11.40 -1.73
C LEU A 198 21.39 12.10 -1.04
N LEU A 199 20.84 11.52 0.05
CA LEU A 199 19.74 12.12 0.80
C LEU A 199 20.17 13.40 1.54
N LYS A 200 21.40 13.45 2.03
CA LYS A 200 21.95 14.60 2.75
C LYS A 200 22.24 15.79 1.83
N GLU A 201 22.64 15.51 0.59
CA GLU A 201 22.96 16.52 -0.42
C GLU A 201 21.71 17.08 -1.16
N ASP A 202 20.55 16.45 -0.99
CA ASP A 202 19.30 16.87 -1.64
C ASP A 202 18.54 17.87 -0.76
N ASP A 203 18.70 19.17 -1.07
CA ASP A 203 18.03 20.27 -0.38
C ASP A 203 16.49 20.24 -0.49
N SER A 204 15.93 19.44 -1.40
CA SER A 204 14.48 19.27 -1.53
C SER A 204 13.87 18.35 -0.47
N LEU A 205 14.71 17.61 0.27
CA LEU A 205 14.33 16.66 1.29
C LEU A 205 14.64 17.17 2.70
N ASN A 206 13.73 17.00 3.62
CA ASN A 206 13.97 17.21 5.04
C ASN A 206 14.60 15.95 5.65
N PHE A 207 15.85 15.64 5.28
CA PHE A 207 16.55 14.45 5.73
C PHE A 207 17.00 14.58 7.18
N VAL A 208 16.59 13.61 8.02
CA VAL A 208 16.88 13.58 9.46
C VAL A 208 17.97 12.57 9.85
N GLY A 209 18.63 11.93 8.87
CA GLY A 209 19.69 10.96 9.09
C GLY A 209 19.19 9.51 9.15
N ASN A 210 20.01 8.65 9.79
CA ASN A 210 19.69 7.24 9.95
C ASN A 210 18.61 7.02 11.03
N VAL A 211 17.75 6.04 10.79
CA VAL A 211 16.69 5.59 11.71
C VAL A 211 16.88 4.11 12.01
N GLU A 212 16.94 3.74 13.27
CA GLU A 212 17.01 2.32 13.67
C GLU A 212 15.63 1.66 13.59
N ALA A 213 15.59 0.37 13.21
CA ALA A 213 14.34 -0.38 13.07
C ALA A 213 13.47 -0.41 14.33
N ARG A 214 14.07 -0.32 15.52
CA ARG A 214 13.33 -0.28 16.81
C ARG A 214 12.54 1.02 17.02
N ASP A 215 12.92 2.10 16.34
CA ASP A 215 12.38 3.44 16.58
C ASP A 215 11.32 3.85 15.54
N ILE A 216 11.16 3.08 14.45
CA ILE A 216 10.26 3.46 13.34
C ILE A 216 8.80 3.59 13.77
N LEU A 217 8.30 2.68 14.64
CA LEU A 217 6.92 2.73 15.12
C LEU A 217 6.65 3.87 16.12
N THR A 218 7.68 4.52 16.63
CA THR A 218 7.55 5.67 17.55
C THR A 218 7.55 7.02 16.80
N GLY A 219 7.69 6.98 15.49
CA GLY A 219 7.65 8.15 14.62
C GLY A 219 8.98 8.88 14.55
N ALA A 220 10.07 8.13 14.32
CA ALA A 220 11.41 8.67 14.13
C ALA A 220 11.53 9.52 12.84
N ALA A 221 10.73 9.18 11.81
CA ALA A 221 10.58 9.98 10.59
C ALA A 221 9.18 9.76 9.99
N ASP A 222 8.74 10.70 9.14
CA ASP A 222 7.46 10.60 8.43
C ASP A 222 7.57 9.68 7.20
N VAL A 223 8.76 9.59 6.65
CA VAL A 223 9.14 8.73 5.52
C VAL A 223 10.38 7.95 5.92
N VAL A 224 10.31 6.62 5.95
CA VAL A 224 11.45 5.75 6.21
C VAL A 224 11.80 5.01 4.91
N VAL A 225 13.01 5.25 4.38
CA VAL A 225 13.44 4.65 3.12
C VAL A 225 14.46 3.53 3.33
N THR A 226 14.37 2.51 2.47
CA THR A 226 15.27 1.34 2.48
C THR A 226 15.17 0.58 1.15
N ASP A 227 15.99 -0.45 0.95
CA ASP A 227 15.77 -1.44 -0.12
C ASP A 227 14.57 -2.36 0.22
N GLY A 228 13.98 -2.96 -0.82
CA GLY A 228 12.78 -3.77 -0.64
C GLY A 228 12.99 -5.09 0.10
N PHE A 229 14.19 -5.64 0.13
CA PHE A 229 14.49 -6.84 0.92
C PHE A 229 14.47 -6.53 2.41
N THR A 230 15.20 -5.50 2.82
CA THR A 230 15.27 -5.03 4.21
C THR A 230 13.89 -4.53 4.68
N GLY A 231 13.22 -3.71 3.87
CA GLY A 231 11.91 -3.17 4.22
C GLY A 231 10.83 -4.25 4.36
N ASN A 232 10.82 -5.25 3.48
CA ASN A 232 9.89 -6.37 3.60
C ASN A 232 10.17 -7.21 4.85
N ALA A 233 11.44 -7.46 5.18
CA ALA A 233 11.82 -8.19 6.39
C ALA A 233 11.35 -7.44 7.65
N VAL A 234 11.56 -6.13 7.72
CA VAL A 234 11.12 -5.29 8.84
C VAL A 234 9.60 -5.27 8.94
N LEU A 235 8.88 -5.03 7.83
CA LEU A 235 7.41 -5.05 7.80
C LEU A 235 6.85 -6.39 8.29
N LYS A 236 7.37 -7.51 7.79
CA LYS A 236 6.94 -8.87 8.19
C LYS A 236 7.27 -9.18 9.64
N THR A 237 8.36 -8.63 10.17
CA THR A 237 8.69 -8.74 11.59
C THR A 237 7.70 -7.97 12.46
N ILE A 238 7.34 -6.75 12.07
CA ILE A 238 6.30 -5.96 12.76
C ILE A 238 4.97 -6.70 12.76
N GLU A 239 4.51 -7.17 11.59
CA GLU A 239 3.26 -7.94 11.44
C GLU A 239 3.26 -9.21 12.32
N GLY A 240 4.32 -10.01 12.20
CA GLY A 240 4.45 -11.27 12.93
C GLY A 240 4.53 -11.06 14.45
N THR A 241 5.26 -10.05 14.91
CA THR A 241 5.38 -9.72 16.33
C THR A 241 4.02 -9.25 16.89
N ALA A 242 3.30 -8.39 16.17
CA ALA A 242 1.97 -7.94 16.58
C ALA A 242 0.99 -9.11 16.74
N LEU A 243 0.96 -10.03 15.75
CA LEU A 243 0.11 -11.22 15.82
C LEU A 243 0.51 -12.17 16.97
N ALA A 244 1.80 -12.39 17.19
CA ALA A 244 2.30 -13.23 18.27
C ALA A 244 1.95 -12.65 19.65
N MET A 245 2.14 -11.35 19.86
CA MET A 245 1.77 -10.66 21.10
C MET A 245 0.27 -10.76 21.38
N MET A 246 -0.57 -10.52 20.37
CA MET A 246 -2.02 -10.67 20.51
C MET A 246 -2.42 -12.13 20.84
N GLY A 247 -1.73 -13.11 20.25
CA GLY A 247 -1.89 -14.52 20.56
C GLY A 247 -1.57 -14.84 22.04
N LEU A 248 -0.41 -14.40 22.52
CA LEU A 248 0.03 -14.58 23.90
C LEU A 248 -0.93 -13.93 24.92
N LEU A 249 -1.40 -12.72 24.62
CA LEU A 249 -2.41 -12.05 25.46
C LEU A 249 -3.70 -12.85 25.54
N LYS A 250 -4.19 -13.36 24.40
CA LYS A 250 -5.41 -14.19 24.34
C LYS A 250 -5.25 -15.50 25.14
N GLU A 251 -4.12 -16.17 25.02
CA GLU A 251 -3.81 -17.40 25.76
C GLU A 251 -3.68 -17.13 27.26
N GLY A 252 -2.96 -16.07 27.67
CA GLY A 252 -2.83 -15.66 29.06
C GLY A 252 -4.19 -15.38 29.72
N ILE A 253 -5.07 -14.67 29.01
CA ILE A 253 -6.43 -14.39 29.47
C ILE A 253 -7.23 -15.70 29.62
N LYS A 254 -7.15 -16.60 28.65
CA LYS A 254 -7.85 -17.90 28.72
C LYS A 254 -7.36 -18.76 29.87
N GLY A 255 -6.05 -18.74 30.17
CA GLY A 255 -5.43 -19.51 31.27
C GLY A 255 -5.92 -19.09 32.65
N GLN A 256 -6.46 -17.88 32.84
CA GLN A 256 -7.02 -17.38 34.11
C GLN A 256 -8.49 -17.79 34.31
N GLY A 257 -9.07 -18.61 33.47
CA GLY A 257 -10.44 -19.13 33.65
C GLY A 257 -11.50 -18.02 33.70
N ILE A 258 -12.36 -18.05 34.74
CA ILE A 258 -13.47 -17.09 34.90
C ILE A 258 -12.94 -15.67 35.16
N GLN A 259 -11.88 -15.55 35.97
CA GLN A 259 -11.27 -14.25 36.29
C GLN A 259 -10.69 -13.58 35.02
N GLY A 260 -10.02 -14.35 34.15
CA GLY A 260 -9.52 -13.85 32.89
C GLY A 260 -10.64 -13.37 31.97
N LYS A 261 -11.75 -14.11 31.86
CA LYS A 261 -12.93 -13.70 31.09
C LYS A 261 -13.54 -12.40 31.59
N LEU A 262 -13.67 -12.24 32.91
CA LEU A 262 -14.20 -11.01 33.50
C LEU A 262 -13.25 -9.82 33.24
N GLY A 263 -11.94 -10.02 33.44
CA GLY A 263 -10.93 -9.01 33.14
C GLY A 263 -10.93 -8.61 31.64
N ALA A 264 -11.03 -9.58 30.75
CA ALA A 264 -11.13 -9.30 29.32
C ALA A 264 -12.41 -8.52 28.94
N LEU A 265 -13.53 -8.78 29.61
CA LEU A 265 -14.77 -8.04 29.42
C LEU A 265 -14.61 -6.57 29.84
N LEU A 266 -13.99 -6.32 30.99
CA LEU A 266 -13.71 -4.97 31.49
C LEU A 266 -12.74 -4.20 30.59
N LEU A 267 -11.75 -4.88 30.00
CA LEU A 267 -10.73 -4.31 29.12
C LEU A 267 -11.06 -4.44 27.62
N LYS A 268 -12.30 -4.82 27.28
CA LYS A 268 -12.72 -5.06 25.89
C LYS A 268 -12.36 -3.89 24.94
N ASN A 269 -12.68 -2.67 25.35
CA ASN A 269 -12.41 -1.49 24.54
C ASN A 269 -10.89 -1.24 24.37
N THR A 270 -10.09 -1.48 25.38
CA THR A 270 -8.62 -1.39 25.33
C THR A 270 -8.05 -2.41 24.34
N PHE A 271 -8.52 -3.66 24.38
CA PHE A 271 -8.09 -4.69 23.41
C PHE A 271 -8.53 -4.40 21.98
N TYR A 272 -9.74 -3.85 21.80
CA TYR A 272 -10.18 -3.38 20.49
C TYR A 272 -9.31 -2.22 19.98
N GLY A 273 -9.00 -1.25 20.83
CA GLY A 273 -8.11 -0.15 20.50
C GLY A 273 -6.72 -0.63 20.08
N LEU A 274 -6.10 -1.54 20.87
CA LEU A 274 -4.81 -2.14 20.53
C LEU A 274 -4.83 -2.89 19.20
N LYS A 275 -5.87 -3.71 19.00
CA LYS A 275 -6.03 -4.44 17.74
C LYS A 275 -6.12 -3.48 16.56
N ASN A 276 -6.95 -2.46 16.66
CA ASN A 276 -7.13 -1.47 15.62
C ASN A 276 -5.85 -0.66 15.36
N THR A 277 -5.14 -0.26 16.41
CA THR A 277 -3.86 0.46 16.28
C THR A 277 -2.79 -0.38 15.54
N LEU A 278 -2.80 -1.71 15.73
CA LEU A 278 -1.85 -2.63 15.09
C LEU A 278 -2.31 -3.14 13.72
N ASP A 279 -3.59 -2.92 13.37
CA ASP A 279 -4.17 -3.31 12.08
C ASP A 279 -4.03 -2.18 11.07
N TYR A 280 -2.89 -2.16 10.38
CA TYR A 280 -2.63 -1.13 9.36
C TYR A 280 -3.52 -1.26 8.11
N SER A 281 -4.30 -2.34 7.97
CA SER A 281 -5.27 -2.48 6.87
C SER A 281 -6.37 -1.40 6.89
N GLN A 282 -6.55 -0.74 8.03
CA GLN A 282 -7.45 0.43 8.17
C GLN A 282 -6.94 1.68 7.45
N PHE A 283 -5.64 1.74 7.13
CA PHE A 283 -5.06 2.84 6.36
C PHE A 283 -5.10 2.59 4.84
N GLY A 284 -5.72 1.48 4.41
CA GLY A 284 -5.83 1.07 3.02
C GLY A 284 -4.86 -0.03 2.65
N GLY A 285 -4.39 -0.01 1.39
CA GLY A 285 -3.41 -0.96 0.87
C GLY A 285 -2.00 -0.38 0.80
N ALA A 286 -1.04 -1.23 0.44
CA ALA A 286 0.28 -0.77 0.04
C ALA A 286 0.24 -0.21 -1.39
N VAL A 287 0.76 0.99 -1.57
CA VAL A 287 0.77 1.68 -2.87
C VAL A 287 2.05 1.35 -3.61
N LEU A 288 1.95 0.88 -4.85
CA LEU A 288 3.09 0.83 -5.76
C LEU A 288 3.26 2.22 -6.38
N PHE A 289 4.15 3.01 -5.81
CA PHE A 289 4.28 4.43 -6.11
C PHE A 289 5.46 4.72 -7.05
N GLY A 290 5.29 5.69 -7.95
CA GLY A 290 6.24 5.98 -9.03
C GLY A 290 5.77 5.50 -10.40
N LEU A 291 4.50 5.14 -10.53
CA LEU A 291 3.81 4.77 -11.77
C LEU A 291 2.93 5.92 -12.28
N LYS A 292 2.54 5.87 -13.55
CA LYS A 292 1.67 6.87 -14.20
C LYS A 292 0.23 6.86 -13.72
N GLY A 293 -0.17 5.87 -12.94
CA GLY A 293 -1.45 5.75 -12.27
C GLY A 293 -1.28 5.12 -10.89
N ALA A 294 -2.19 5.37 -9.96
CA ALA A 294 -2.15 4.75 -8.65
C ALA A 294 -2.39 3.24 -8.74
N VAL A 295 -1.49 2.43 -8.21
CA VAL A 295 -1.66 0.97 -8.13
C VAL A 295 -1.60 0.57 -6.67
N VAL A 296 -2.70 0.02 -6.16
CA VAL A 296 -2.85 -0.29 -4.73
C VAL A 296 -3.06 -1.78 -4.53
N LYS A 297 -2.26 -2.34 -3.65
CA LYS A 297 -2.24 -3.74 -3.25
C LYS A 297 -2.81 -3.90 -1.85
N SER A 298 -3.84 -4.72 -1.69
CA SER A 298 -4.27 -5.16 -0.38
C SER A 298 -3.97 -6.65 -0.15
N HIS A 299 -4.03 -7.12 1.08
CA HIS A 299 -3.67 -8.50 1.43
C HIS A 299 -4.63 -9.50 0.77
N GLY A 300 -4.14 -10.72 0.41
CA GLY A 300 -4.99 -11.76 -0.18
C GLY A 300 -6.19 -12.15 0.69
N SER A 301 -6.00 -12.13 2.01
CA SER A 301 -7.03 -12.41 3.00
C SER A 301 -7.92 -11.23 3.37
N SER A 302 -7.80 -10.08 2.69
CA SER A 302 -8.58 -8.86 2.95
C SER A 302 -10.08 -9.14 2.94
N LYS A 303 -10.79 -8.44 3.83
CA LYS A 303 -12.24 -8.42 3.93
C LYS A 303 -12.79 -7.10 3.43
N SER A 304 -14.10 -6.99 3.37
CA SER A 304 -14.83 -5.83 2.88
C SER A 304 -14.40 -4.51 3.52
N ASP A 305 -14.13 -4.48 4.84
CA ASP A 305 -13.65 -3.27 5.53
C ASP A 305 -12.30 -2.80 4.98
N SER A 306 -11.34 -3.72 4.76
CA SER A 306 -10.03 -3.36 4.20
C SER A 306 -10.14 -2.86 2.75
N VAL A 307 -11.04 -3.45 1.96
CA VAL A 307 -11.32 -2.99 0.59
C VAL A 307 -11.92 -1.59 0.61
N TYR A 308 -12.91 -1.36 1.47
CA TYR A 308 -13.52 -0.04 1.65
C TYR A 308 -12.47 1.03 1.99
N HIS A 309 -11.58 0.77 2.94
CA HIS A 309 -10.50 1.71 3.31
C HIS A 309 -9.50 1.94 2.15
N ALA A 310 -9.22 0.89 1.36
CA ALA A 310 -8.38 1.04 0.17
C ALA A 310 -9.04 1.93 -0.90
N MET A 311 -10.37 1.85 -1.08
CA MET A 311 -11.09 2.74 -2.01
C MET A 311 -10.99 4.20 -1.57
N LYS A 312 -11.14 4.49 -0.28
CA LYS A 312 -10.95 5.84 0.28
C LYS A 312 -9.52 6.35 0.10
N GLN A 313 -8.53 5.51 0.35
CA GLN A 313 -7.14 5.86 0.13
C GLN A 313 -6.88 6.21 -1.34
N ILE A 314 -7.39 5.40 -2.28
CA ILE A 314 -7.22 5.63 -3.71
C ILE A 314 -7.86 6.95 -4.13
N ASP A 315 -9.08 7.24 -3.68
CA ASP A 315 -9.75 8.51 -3.96
C ASP A 315 -8.91 9.69 -3.47
N THR A 316 -8.35 9.61 -2.26
CA THR A 316 -7.45 10.64 -1.72
C THR A 316 -6.19 10.81 -2.58
N ILE A 317 -5.55 9.71 -3.00
CA ILE A 317 -4.34 9.75 -3.84
C ILE A 317 -4.64 10.43 -5.19
N VAL A 318 -5.70 10.01 -5.86
CA VAL A 318 -6.05 10.54 -7.18
C VAL A 318 -6.50 11.99 -7.08
N SER A 319 -7.35 12.31 -6.11
CA SER A 319 -7.88 13.67 -5.90
C SER A 319 -6.83 14.68 -5.45
N SER A 320 -5.75 14.23 -4.77
CA SER A 320 -4.64 15.10 -4.38
C SER A 320 -3.81 15.62 -5.55
N GLY A 321 -3.88 14.96 -6.72
CA GLY A 321 -3.07 15.31 -7.88
C GLY A 321 -1.57 14.93 -7.77
N VAL A 322 -1.17 14.23 -6.71
CA VAL A 322 0.25 13.92 -6.40
C VAL A 322 1.01 13.25 -7.55
N ILE A 323 0.34 12.43 -8.36
CA ILE A 323 0.97 11.75 -9.50
C ILE A 323 1.37 12.77 -10.59
N ASN A 324 0.53 13.77 -10.86
CA ASN A 324 0.82 14.83 -11.84
C ASN A 324 1.97 15.72 -11.35
N ASP A 325 2.00 16.04 -10.06
CA ASP A 325 3.07 16.84 -9.48
C ASP A 325 4.41 16.10 -9.54
N LEU A 326 4.41 14.78 -9.31
CA LEU A 326 5.60 13.93 -9.49
C LEU A 326 6.05 13.89 -10.96
N VAL A 327 5.13 13.75 -11.91
CA VAL A 327 5.49 13.80 -13.35
C VAL A 327 6.18 15.11 -13.66
N THR A 328 5.63 16.24 -13.21
CA THR A 328 6.21 17.57 -13.43
C THR A 328 7.60 17.70 -12.78
N HIS A 329 7.77 17.22 -11.55
CA HIS A 329 9.05 17.27 -10.84
C HIS A 329 10.15 16.50 -11.58
N PHE A 330 9.85 15.24 -11.99
CA PHE A 330 10.84 14.40 -12.66
C PHE A 330 11.11 14.80 -14.12
N GLU A 331 10.19 15.47 -14.79
CA GLU A 331 10.44 16.06 -16.13
C GLU A 331 11.38 17.26 -16.05
N GLN A 332 11.20 18.13 -15.06
CA GLN A 332 12.06 19.31 -14.84
C GLN A 332 13.49 18.94 -14.41
N THR A 333 13.66 17.86 -13.66
CA THR A 333 14.98 17.38 -13.22
C THR A 333 15.72 16.53 -14.27
N ALA A 334 15.05 16.17 -15.37
CA ALA A 334 15.65 15.40 -16.48
C ALA A 334 16.24 16.28 -17.59
N GLU A 335 15.99 17.58 -17.54
CA GLU A 335 16.61 18.63 -18.41
C GLU A 335 17.88 19.17 -17.79
#